data_22526c4692b86f138b3efe42043a58b2
#
_entry.id   22526c4692b86f138b3efe42043a58b2
#
_cell.length_a   1.000
_cell.length_b   1.000
_cell.length_c   1.000
_cell.angle_alpha   90.00
_cell.angle_beta   90.00
_cell.angle_gamma   90.00
#
_symmetry.space_group_name_H-M   'P 1'
#
loop_
_entity.id
_entity.type
_entity.pdbx_description
1 polymer ?
#
loop_
_entity_poly.entity_id
_entity_poly.type
_entity_poly.pdbx_seq_one_letter_code
_entity_poly.pdbx_strand_id
1 'polypeptide(L)'
;GPTTSSVAMRSLYQSSVHFEVDTELVAIKRDGGRLQASLRNILTTNVHKITVDNVVVELGITPMDGLYFELKQGSSNLGVVDMESLISGKPIFPNENPDGGFILVRIGDAVAGRNIHSAIYDAMRFCAAI
;
A
#
# COMPACT_ATOMS: atom_id res chain seq x y z
N GLY A 1 -8.63 12.07 1.62
CA GLY A 1 -8.72 12.62 2.97
C GLY A 1 -10.11 12.44 3.58
N PRO A 2 -10.31 12.63 4.89
CA PRO A 2 -11.59 12.35 5.58
C PRO A 2 -12.79 13.16 5.03
N THR A 3 -12.53 14.31 4.45
CA THR A 3 -13.57 15.16 3.86
C THR A 3 -14.15 14.64 2.53
N THR A 4 -13.35 13.88 1.78
CA THR A 4 -13.78 13.32 0.48
C THR A 4 -14.57 12.02 0.67
N SER A 5 -14.20 11.20 1.66
CA SER A 5 -14.85 9.92 1.92
C SER A 5 -16.29 10.08 2.41
N SER A 6 -16.57 11.08 3.26
CA SER A 6 -17.93 11.32 3.77
C SER A 6 -18.93 11.70 2.66
N VAL A 7 -18.49 12.49 1.67
CA VAL A 7 -19.32 12.86 0.53
C VAL A 7 -19.59 11.67 -0.38
N ALA A 8 -18.55 10.89 -0.68
CA ALA A 8 -18.69 9.66 -1.47
C ALA A 8 -19.60 8.63 -0.79
N MET A 9 -19.41 8.39 0.51
CA MET A 9 -20.26 7.48 1.29
C MET A 9 -21.72 7.91 1.31
N ARG A 10 -21.99 9.22 1.48
CA ARG A 10 -23.39 9.72 1.41
C ARG A 10 -24.02 9.39 0.06
N SER A 11 -23.33 9.62 -1.05
CA SER A 11 -23.82 9.29 -2.39
C SER A 11 -24.12 7.80 -2.56
N LEU A 12 -23.24 6.94 -2.03
CA LEU A 12 -23.42 5.49 -2.06
C LEU A 12 -24.63 5.03 -1.22
N TYR A 13 -24.83 5.58 -0.02
CA TYR A 13 -26.00 5.27 0.80
C TYR A 13 -27.32 5.78 0.20
N GLN A 14 -27.27 6.82 -0.61
CA GLN A 14 -28.45 7.33 -1.33
C GLN A 14 -28.77 6.54 -2.62
N SER A 15 -27.84 5.73 -3.10
CA SER A 15 -28.02 4.82 -4.22
C SER A 15 -28.39 3.41 -3.71
N SER A 16 -28.84 2.54 -4.61
CA SER A 16 -29.18 1.15 -4.26
C SER A 16 -27.96 0.25 -4.10
N VAL A 17 -26.90 0.76 -3.46
CA VAL A 17 -25.67 -0.01 -3.20
C VAL A 17 -25.84 -0.84 -1.94
N HIS A 18 -25.55 -2.13 -2.06
CA HIS A 18 -25.48 -3.04 -0.93
C HIS A 18 -24.02 -3.14 -0.43
N PHE A 19 -23.83 -2.97 0.86
CA PHE A 19 -22.52 -3.08 1.50
C PHE A 19 -22.41 -4.39 2.26
N GLU A 20 -21.39 -5.17 1.96
CA GLU A 20 -21.02 -6.34 2.74
C GLU A 20 -19.67 -6.09 3.42
N VAL A 21 -19.72 -5.89 4.73
CA VAL A 21 -18.52 -5.70 5.55
C VAL A 21 -17.92 -7.04 5.97
N ASP A 22 -16.67 -7.04 6.34
CA ASP A 22 -15.96 -8.25 6.80
C ASP A 22 -16.03 -9.41 5.79
N THR A 23 -16.04 -9.08 4.50
CA THR A 23 -16.26 -10.04 3.41
C THR A 23 -15.15 -9.93 2.38
N GLU A 24 -14.57 -11.06 2.02
CA GLU A 24 -13.56 -11.17 0.99
C GLU A 24 -14.05 -11.90 -0.25
N LEU A 25 -13.53 -11.53 -1.41
CA LEU A 25 -13.77 -12.22 -2.67
C LEU A 25 -12.82 -13.43 -2.77
N VAL A 26 -13.36 -14.64 -2.69
CA VAL A 26 -12.56 -15.88 -2.70
C VAL A 26 -12.32 -16.39 -4.11
N ALA A 27 -13.35 -16.32 -4.97
CA ALA A 27 -13.26 -16.83 -6.33
C ALA A 27 -14.27 -16.16 -7.25
N ILE A 28 -13.93 -16.09 -8.53
CA ILE A 28 -14.84 -15.71 -9.62
C ILE A 28 -14.85 -16.84 -10.64
N LYS A 29 -16.03 -17.25 -11.05
CA LYS A 29 -16.23 -18.24 -12.13
C LYS A 29 -17.20 -17.68 -13.17
N ARG A 30 -16.98 -18.02 -14.43
CA ARG A 30 -17.94 -17.73 -15.50
C ARG A 30 -19.09 -18.75 -15.43
N ASP A 31 -20.30 -18.24 -15.43
CA ASP A 31 -21.52 -19.04 -15.41
C ASP A 31 -22.47 -18.51 -16.50
N GLY A 32 -22.51 -19.22 -17.61
CA GLY A 32 -23.20 -18.74 -18.80
C GLY A 32 -22.60 -17.43 -19.31
N GLY A 33 -23.42 -16.40 -19.48
CA GLY A 33 -23.03 -15.05 -19.89
C GLY A 33 -22.62 -14.13 -18.72
N ARG A 34 -22.73 -14.60 -17.47
CA ARG A 34 -22.53 -13.81 -16.25
C ARG A 34 -21.34 -14.33 -15.43
N LEU A 35 -21.05 -13.67 -14.32
CA LEU A 35 -20.02 -14.05 -13.37
C LEU A 35 -20.64 -14.48 -12.06
N GLN A 36 -20.21 -15.61 -11.52
CA GLN A 36 -20.54 -16.06 -10.17
C GLN A 36 -19.34 -15.72 -9.27
N ALA A 37 -19.53 -14.78 -8.33
CA ALA A 37 -18.56 -14.43 -7.32
C ALA A 37 -18.85 -15.20 -6.03
N SER A 38 -17.84 -15.83 -5.46
CA SER A 38 -17.88 -16.48 -4.15
C SER A 38 -17.30 -15.54 -3.11
N LEU A 39 -18.11 -15.20 -2.12
CA LEU A 39 -17.80 -14.28 -1.05
C LEU A 39 -17.71 -15.02 0.27
N ARG A 40 -16.70 -14.75 1.08
CA ARG A 40 -16.50 -15.37 2.38
C ARG A 40 -16.48 -14.30 3.45
N ASN A 41 -17.33 -14.43 4.46
CA ASN A 41 -17.22 -13.60 5.65
C ASN A 41 -16.00 -14.02 6.47
N ILE A 42 -15.08 -13.07 6.76
CA ILE A 42 -13.79 -13.36 7.41
C ILE A 42 -13.93 -13.74 8.89
N LEU A 43 -15.03 -13.34 9.53
CA LEU A 43 -15.27 -13.63 10.96
C LEU A 43 -15.97 -14.98 11.16
N THR A 44 -16.98 -15.27 10.33
CA THR A 44 -17.81 -16.49 10.47
C THR A 44 -17.35 -17.63 9.56
N THR A 45 -16.46 -17.35 8.60
CA THR A 45 -16.02 -18.27 7.54
C THR A 45 -17.12 -18.75 6.58
N ASN A 46 -18.36 -18.27 6.74
CA ASN A 46 -19.46 -18.61 5.86
C ASN A 46 -19.22 -18.11 4.45
N VAL A 47 -19.50 -18.97 3.47
CA VAL A 47 -19.37 -18.66 2.05
C VAL A 47 -20.75 -18.57 1.42
N HIS A 48 -21.01 -17.49 0.67
CA HIS A 48 -22.18 -17.38 -0.18
C HIS A 48 -21.75 -16.98 -1.60
N LYS A 49 -22.69 -17.06 -2.53
CA LYS A 49 -22.43 -16.76 -3.93
C LYS A 49 -23.42 -15.75 -4.46
N ILE A 50 -22.93 -14.83 -5.25
CA ILE A 50 -23.73 -13.86 -5.99
C ILE A 50 -23.46 -13.97 -7.48
N THR A 51 -24.46 -13.69 -8.30
CA THR A 51 -24.32 -13.65 -9.76
C THR A 51 -24.40 -12.20 -10.22
N VAL A 52 -23.36 -11.75 -10.91
CA VAL A 52 -23.18 -10.36 -11.34
C VAL A 52 -22.73 -10.30 -12.80
N ASP A 53 -22.89 -9.15 -13.42
CA ASP A 53 -22.44 -8.94 -14.80
C ASP A 53 -20.97 -8.55 -14.85
N ASN A 54 -20.49 -7.79 -13.87
CA ASN A 54 -19.11 -7.34 -13.77
C ASN A 54 -18.62 -7.45 -12.33
N VAL A 55 -17.33 -7.66 -12.16
CA VAL A 55 -16.62 -7.55 -10.88
C VAL A 55 -15.49 -6.56 -11.06
N VAL A 56 -15.50 -5.51 -10.24
CA VAL A 56 -14.41 -4.53 -10.15
C VAL A 56 -13.66 -4.78 -8.85
N VAL A 57 -12.35 -4.93 -8.94
CA VAL A 57 -11.51 -5.29 -7.80
C VAL A 57 -10.56 -4.15 -7.49
N GLU A 58 -10.56 -3.71 -6.23
CA GLU A 58 -9.57 -2.77 -5.67
C GLU A 58 -9.03 -3.40 -4.38
N LEU A 59 -7.82 -3.93 -4.45
CA LEU A 59 -7.18 -4.67 -3.34
C LEU A 59 -6.03 -3.88 -2.68
N GLY A 60 -5.96 -2.58 -2.97
CA GLY A 60 -4.87 -1.74 -2.52
C GLY A 60 -3.62 -1.83 -3.40
N ILE A 61 -2.51 -1.34 -2.89
CA ILE A 61 -1.26 -1.18 -3.62
C ILE A 61 -0.15 -1.97 -2.93
N THR A 62 0.57 -2.78 -3.70
CA THR A 62 1.79 -3.44 -3.26
C THR A 62 2.98 -2.55 -3.61
N PRO A 63 3.91 -2.27 -2.68
CA PRO A 63 5.11 -1.50 -2.96
C PRO A 63 5.94 -2.13 -4.08
N MET A 64 6.45 -1.31 -4.99
CA MET A 64 7.45 -1.73 -5.98
C MET A 64 8.85 -1.56 -5.40
N ASP A 65 9.26 -2.49 -4.57
CA ASP A 65 10.51 -2.41 -3.81
C ASP A 65 11.59 -3.42 -4.24
N GLY A 66 11.38 -4.14 -5.35
CA GLY A 66 12.33 -5.13 -5.86
C GLY A 66 13.73 -4.53 -6.07
N LEU A 67 13.82 -3.39 -6.74
CA LEU A 67 15.09 -2.70 -6.98
C LEU A 67 15.81 -2.32 -5.67
N TYR A 68 15.05 -1.93 -4.64
CA TYR A 68 15.64 -1.64 -3.33
C TYR A 68 16.32 -2.87 -2.73
N PHE A 69 15.68 -4.03 -2.78
CA PHE A 69 16.28 -5.25 -2.23
C PHE A 69 17.47 -5.74 -3.05
N GLU A 70 17.47 -5.55 -4.35
CA GLU A 70 18.61 -5.87 -5.22
C GLU A 70 19.83 -5.00 -4.92
N LEU A 71 19.63 -3.69 -4.68
CA LEU A 71 20.71 -2.74 -4.45
C LEU A 71 21.19 -2.68 -2.99
N LYS A 72 20.39 -3.19 -2.06
CA LYS A 72 20.59 -3.04 -0.62
C LYS A 72 21.98 -3.44 -0.14
N GLN A 73 22.50 -4.55 -0.64
CA GLN A 73 23.80 -5.09 -0.23
C GLN A 73 24.99 -4.24 -0.69
N GLY A 74 24.84 -3.46 -1.76
CA GLY A 74 25.88 -2.55 -2.26
C GLY A 74 25.85 -1.17 -1.62
N SER A 75 24.89 -0.88 -0.75
CA SER A 75 24.76 0.41 -0.09
C SER A 75 25.51 0.47 1.24
N SER A 76 26.06 1.64 1.57
CA SER A 76 26.81 1.86 2.83
C SER A 76 25.93 1.76 4.07
N ASN A 77 24.67 2.17 3.97
CA ASN A 77 23.72 2.11 5.07
C ASN A 77 22.87 0.80 5.07
N LEU A 78 23.13 -0.16 4.18
CA LEU A 78 22.32 -1.36 3.99
C LEU A 78 20.80 -1.05 3.97
N GLY A 79 20.42 0.09 3.40
CA GLY A 79 19.04 0.57 3.36
C GLY A 79 18.47 1.00 4.72
N VAL A 80 19.26 1.06 5.77
CA VAL A 80 18.83 1.47 7.12
C VAL A 80 18.75 2.98 7.20
N VAL A 81 17.71 3.47 7.86
CA VAL A 81 17.52 4.88 8.22
C VAL A 81 17.25 4.96 9.72
N ASP A 82 18.07 5.72 10.44
CA ASP A 82 17.88 5.95 11.87
C ASP A 82 16.90 7.09 12.09
N MET A 83 15.65 6.74 12.40
CA MET A 83 14.59 7.71 12.61
C MET A 83 14.74 8.49 13.92
N GLU A 84 15.40 7.93 14.93
CA GLU A 84 15.66 8.63 16.19
C GLU A 84 16.71 9.73 15.98
N SER A 85 17.75 9.44 15.21
CA SER A 85 18.73 10.43 14.78
C SER A 85 18.10 11.54 13.94
N LEU A 86 17.13 11.24 13.10
CA LEU A 86 16.38 12.25 12.35
C LEU A 86 15.69 13.27 13.28
N ILE A 87 15.04 12.79 14.34
CA ILE A 87 14.37 13.64 15.34
C ILE A 87 15.37 14.47 16.12
N SER A 88 16.54 13.89 16.41
CA SER A 88 17.60 14.52 17.19
C SER A 88 18.55 15.41 16.40
N GLY A 89 18.33 15.56 15.08
CA GLY A 89 19.20 16.34 14.19
C GLY A 89 20.62 15.76 14.01
N LYS A 90 20.76 14.45 14.15
CA LYS A 90 22.02 13.70 13.93
C LYS A 90 22.03 13.07 12.54
N PRO A 91 23.22 12.60 12.06
CA PRO A 91 23.29 11.84 10.82
C PRO A 91 22.37 10.61 10.86
N ILE A 92 21.51 10.49 9.84
CA ILE A 92 20.43 9.50 9.80
C ILE A 92 20.77 8.23 9.02
N PHE A 93 21.90 8.21 8.34
CA PHE A 93 22.37 7.07 7.56
C PHE A 93 23.54 6.42 8.26
N PRO A 94 23.34 5.34 9.00
CA PRO A 94 24.43 4.62 9.64
C PRO A 94 25.33 3.98 8.59
N ASN A 95 26.62 3.87 8.87
CA ASN A 95 27.56 3.17 8.01
C ASN A 95 27.66 1.71 8.44
N GLU A 96 26.71 0.89 7.95
CA GLU A 96 26.61 -0.53 8.25
C GLU A 96 27.46 -1.40 7.30
N ASN A 97 27.89 -0.82 6.18
CA ASN A 97 28.72 -1.49 5.18
C ASN A 97 29.77 -0.48 4.67
N PRO A 98 31.00 -0.51 5.21
CA PRO A 98 32.06 0.40 4.82
C PRO A 98 32.49 0.30 3.35
N ASP A 99 32.27 -0.85 2.71
CA ASP A 99 32.58 -1.08 1.30
C ASP A 99 31.44 -0.63 0.37
N GLY A 100 30.31 -0.17 0.92
CA GLY A 100 29.15 0.30 0.17
C GLY A 100 29.42 1.59 -0.58
N GLY A 101 29.10 1.62 -1.88
CA GLY A 101 29.41 2.72 -2.79
C GLY A 101 28.39 3.87 -2.77
N PHE A 102 27.25 3.74 -2.10
CA PHE A 102 26.15 4.71 -2.12
C PHE A 102 25.23 4.57 -0.89
N ILE A 103 24.45 5.61 -0.62
CA ILE A 103 23.37 5.56 0.38
C ILE A 103 22.08 5.13 -0.33
N LEU A 104 21.33 4.20 0.24
CA LEU A 104 20.07 3.70 -0.30
C LEU A 104 18.91 3.98 0.65
N VAL A 105 17.84 4.58 0.14
CA VAL A 105 16.62 4.88 0.88
C VAL A 105 15.40 4.53 0.04
N ARG A 106 14.35 3.96 0.66
CA ARG A 106 13.02 3.86 0.05
C ARG A 106 12.19 5.08 0.42
N ILE A 107 11.50 5.64 -0.56
CA ILE A 107 10.59 6.76 -0.38
C ILE A 107 9.28 6.53 -1.15
N GLY A 108 8.24 7.28 -0.77
CA GLY A 108 6.95 7.25 -1.47
C GLY A 108 6.35 5.84 -1.56
N ASP A 109 5.86 5.49 -2.72
CA ASP A 109 5.15 4.22 -2.96
C ASP A 109 6.06 2.99 -2.94
N ALA A 110 7.38 3.16 -3.00
CA ALA A 110 8.31 2.07 -2.74
C ALA A 110 8.32 1.63 -1.27
N VAL A 111 7.85 2.49 -0.35
CA VAL A 111 7.65 2.14 1.08
C VAL A 111 6.25 1.59 1.31
N ALA A 112 5.23 2.33 0.88
CA ALA A 112 3.82 1.98 1.01
C ALA A 112 2.99 2.88 0.09
N GLY A 113 1.94 2.32 -0.52
CA GLY A 113 0.99 3.11 -1.30
C GLY A 113 0.27 4.12 -0.43
N ARG A 114 0.64 5.40 -0.59
CA ARG A 114 0.08 6.53 0.15
C ARG A 114 -0.44 7.59 -0.83
N ASN A 115 -0.04 8.81 -0.69
CA ASN A 115 -0.40 9.91 -1.57
C ASN A 115 0.85 10.70 -2.01
N ILE A 116 0.69 11.50 -3.05
CA ILE A 116 1.79 12.27 -3.64
C ILE A 116 2.46 13.23 -2.63
N HIS A 117 1.71 13.78 -1.68
CA HIS A 117 2.27 14.66 -0.66
C HIS A 117 3.23 13.89 0.27
N SER A 118 2.87 12.66 0.62
CA SER A 118 3.77 11.78 1.42
C SER A 118 5.05 11.45 0.67
N ALA A 119 4.97 11.17 -0.64
CA ALA A 119 6.14 10.89 -1.46
C ALA A 119 7.08 12.10 -1.56
N ILE A 120 6.52 13.29 -1.79
CA ILE A 120 7.28 14.54 -1.82
C ILE A 120 7.89 14.84 -0.45
N TYR A 121 7.15 14.64 0.63
CA TYR A 121 7.64 14.87 1.98
C TYR A 121 8.80 13.93 2.33
N ASP A 122 8.69 12.63 1.99
CA ASP A 122 9.79 11.68 2.18
C ASP A 122 11.04 12.12 1.42
N ALA A 123 10.90 12.52 0.14
CA ALA A 123 12.02 13.00 -0.65
C ALA A 123 12.67 14.23 -0.02
N MET A 124 11.89 15.24 0.35
CA MET A 124 12.41 16.46 0.99
C MET A 124 13.15 16.16 2.29
N ARG A 125 12.58 15.30 3.13
CA ARG A 125 13.14 14.95 4.44
C ARG A 125 14.49 14.24 4.33
N PHE A 126 14.61 13.28 3.42
CA PHE A 126 15.83 12.51 3.26
C PHE A 126 16.88 13.22 2.41
N CYS A 127 16.49 13.96 1.37
CA CYS A 127 17.45 14.74 0.58
C CYS A 127 18.03 15.92 1.35
N ALA A 128 17.32 16.48 2.32
CA ALA A 128 17.86 17.54 3.19
C ALA A 128 18.87 17.03 4.23
N ALA A 129 18.97 15.71 4.41
CA ALA A 129 19.86 15.07 5.38
C ALA A 129 21.14 14.46 4.74
N ILE A 130 21.28 14.58 3.43
CA ILE A 130 22.47 14.23 2.65
C ILE A 130 23.30 15.49 2.43
#